data_1713f0f69a638e40195a3e6f89c06797
#
_entry.id   1713f0f69a638e40195a3e6f89c06797
#
_cell.length_a   1.000
_cell.length_b   1.000
_cell.length_c   1.000
_cell.angle_alpha   90.00
_cell.angle_beta   90.00
_cell.angle_gamma   90.00
#
_symmetry.space_group_name_H-M   'P 1'
#
loop_
_entity.id
_entity.type
_entity.pdbx_description
1 polymer ?
#
loop_
_entity_poly.entity_id
_entity_poly.type
_entity_poly.pdbx_seq_one_letter_code
_entity_poly.pdbx_strand_id
1 'polypeptide(L)'
;LAALLCIPAFAGCFTAKAAAADTGVTINVYNWGQYISDGTDGYLDVNAAFTEATGIEVNYMTFDTNESLYTKLKTGGSSYDIIVPSDYMAGRLIDEGLVQPLDFSNIPNYQYINEAYKNTAYDPRNEYSVPYTWGTVGVIYNKKYVDEADIGSWDLLWNEKYAGKILMFDNNRDAFAIAESRLGYSLNTTDSVALTACAELLKQQKPVVQQYVMDQIFDKMTREEAWIAPYYAGDYLTMLEDNPDLGFYFPQEGFNLFIDCMMIPSSAEHKAEAEAYINFLLSPEVCGENLDYLGYSAPEDAAKEYMDPEVSSSEVAYPSAETLARSEAFLYLPTESNQLMDSLWLDVKTGDSEDTTVMMAVTIGVIVLALAILLIHSL
;
A
#
# COMPACT_ATOMS: atom_id res chain seq x y z
N LEU A 1 -44.77 25.62 -14.38
CA LEU A 1 -43.55 26.26 -14.92
C LEU A 1 -42.37 25.34 -14.60
N ALA A 2 -41.99 24.55 -15.61
CA ALA A 2 -40.82 23.71 -15.55
C ALA A 2 -39.60 24.55 -15.98
N ALA A 3 -38.62 24.69 -15.10
CA ALA A 3 -37.35 25.28 -15.45
C ALA A 3 -36.45 24.15 -16.01
N LEU A 4 -36.14 24.22 -17.31
CA LEU A 4 -35.12 23.40 -17.96
C LEU A 4 -33.75 23.95 -17.51
N LEU A 5 -32.99 23.18 -16.72
CA LEU A 5 -31.57 23.42 -16.52
C LEU A 5 -30.83 22.91 -17.77
N CYS A 6 -30.29 23.85 -18.55
CA CYS A 6 -29.30 23.54 -19.59
C CYS A 6 -27.95 23.32 -18.92
N ILE A 7 -27.50 22.08 -18.91
CA ILE A 7 -26.10 21.71 -18.60
C ILE A 7 -25.31 22.04 -19.90
N PRO A 8 -24.26 22.87 -19.83
CA PRO A 8 -23.38 23.04 -21.02
C PRO A 8 -22.52 21.78 -21.13
N ALA A 9 -22.76 21.00 -22.19
CA ALA A 9 -21.81 19.97 -22.62
C ALA A 9 -20.52 20.68 -23.06
N PHE A 10 -19.48 20.59 -22.29
CA PHE A 10 -18.12 20.87 -22.73
C PHE A 10 -17.72 19.75 -23.70
N ALA A 11 -17.97 19.92 -24.96
CA ALA A 11 -17.36 19.14 -26.03
C ALA A 11 -15.89 19.62 -26.14
N GLY A 12 -15.00 19.01 -25.39
CA GLY A 12 -13.57 19.12 -25.61
C GLY A 12 -13.29 18.66 -27.04
N CYS A 13 -12.71 19.55 -27.86
CA CYS A 13 -12.32 19.27 -29.22
C CYS A 13 -11.08 18.35 -29.16
N PHE A 14 -11.28 17.04 -28.98
CA PHE A 14 -10.25 16.07 -29.28
C PHE A 14 -9.99 16.12 -30.79
N THR A 15 -8.92 16.77 -31.18
CA THR A 15 -8.32 16.52 -32.48
C THR A 15 -7.86 15.07 -32.46
N ALA A 16 -8.55 14.20 -33.21
CA ALA A 16 -8.14 12.81 -33.35
C ALA A 16 -6.68 12.78 -33.84
N LYS A 17 -5.77 12.56 -32.90
CA LYS A 17 -4.38 12.24 -33.17
C LYS A 17 -4.44 10.85 -33.81
N ALA A 18 -3.89 10.68 -34.99
CA ALA A 18 -3.83 9.35 -35.60
C ALA A 18 -3.09 8.43 -34.62
N ALA A 19 -3.70 7.25 -34.34
CA ALA A 19 -3.04 6.24 -33.51
C ALA A 19 -1.64 5.96 -34.05
N ALA A 20 -0.67 5.76 -33.17
CA ALA A 20 0.68 5.41 -33.54
C ALA A 20 0.69 4.05 -34.29
N ALA A 21 1.67 3.85 -35.15
CA ALA A 21 1.84 2.56 -35.82
C ALA A 21 2.28 1.52 -34.75
N ASP A 22 1.71 0.32 -34.84
CA ASP A 22 2.15 -0.83 -34.02
C ASP A 22 3.67 -1.03 -34.16
N THR A 23 4.37 -0.99 -33.04
CA THR A 23 5.84 -1.17 -32.97
C THR A 23 6.23 -2.66 -32.90
N GLY A 24 5.29 -3.55 -32.59
CA GLY A 24 5.53 -4.96 -32.30
C GLY A 24 6.25 -5.19 -30.96
N VAL A 25 6.36 -4.15 -30.12
CA VAL A 25 6.98 -4.24 -28.78
C VAL A 25 5.86 -4.32 -27.73
N THR A 26 6.05 -5.22 -26.76
CA THR A 26 5.22 -5.35 -25.57
C THR A 26 6.11 -5.17 -24.34
N ILE A 27 5.76 -4.22 -23.47
CA ILE A 27 6.40 -4.04 -22.17
C ILE A 27 5.62 -4.80 -21.08
N ASN A 28 6.35 -5.35 -20.10
CA ASN A 28 5.79 -6.05 -18.97
C ASN A 28 5.83 -5.15 -17.73
N VAL A 29 4.67 -4.71 -17.27
CA VAL A 29 4.49 -3.86 -16.08
C VAL A 29 4.04 -4.75 -14.91
N TYR A 30 4.71 -4.66 -13.77
CA TYR A 30 4.40 -5.39 -12.56
C TYR A 30 4.13 -4.42 -11.41
N ASN A 31 2.87 -4.27 -11.07
CA ASN A 31 2.37 -3.26 -10.14
C ASN A 31 1.47 -3.91 -9.06
N TRP A 32 0.95 -3.12 -8.13
CA TRP A 32 -0.03 -3.55 -7.14
C TRP A 32 -1.37 -3.89 -7.79
N GLY A 33 -2.19 -4.66 -7.08
CA GLY A 33 -3.60 -4.84 -7.43
C GLY A 33 -4.36 -3.51 -7.32
N GLN A 34 -5.34 -3.27 -8.19
CA GLN A 34 -6.18 -2.06 -8.19
C GLN A 34 -5.38 -0.74 -8.12
N TYR A 35 -4.29 -0.65 -8.87
CA TYR A 35 -3.34 0.46 -8.74
C TYR A 35 -3.02 1.14 -10.09
N ILE A 36 -3.97 1.10 -11.00
CA ILE A 36 -3.98 1.82 -12.26
C ILE A 36 -5.42 1.95 -12.77
N SER A 37 -5.74 3.08 -13.38
CA SER A 37 -7.04 3.28 -14.02
C SER A 37 -7.14 2.44 -15.30
N ASP A 38 -8.20 1.64 -15.40
CA ASP A 38 -8.42 0.62 -16.42
C ASP A 38 -9.63 0.92 -17.34
N GLY A 39 -10.16 2.15 -17.29
CA GLY A 39 -11.33 2.57 -18.05
C GLY A 39 -12.67 2.22 -17.41
N THR A 40 -12.68 1.62 -16.23
CA THR A 40 -13.90 1.36 -15.47
C THR A 40 -14.58 2.67 -15.09
N ASP A 41 -15.91 2.68 -15.03
CA ASP A 41 -16.76 3.82 -14.67
C ASP A 41 -16.57 5.11 -15.51
N GLY A 42 -15.91 4.97 -16.66
CA GLY A 42 -15.68 6.08 -17.59
C GLY A 42 -14.40 6.85 -17.38
N TYR A 43 -13.55 6.37 -16.48
CA TYR A 43 -12.19 6.88 -16.30
C TYR A 43 -11.28 6.51 -17.48
N LEU A 44 -10.09 7.11 -17.53
CA LEU A 44 -9.07 6.81 -18.55
C LEU A 44 -8.58 5.37 -18.42
N ASP A 45 -8.59 4.59 -19.51
CA ASP A 45 -7.77 3.39 -19.57
C ASP A 45 -6.33 3.78 -19.92
N VAL A 46 -5.49 3.87 -18.90
CA VAL A 46 -4.11 4.35 -19.01
C VAL A 46 -3.26 3.48 -19.94
N ASN A 47 -3.39 2.16 -19.84
CA ASN A 47 -2.62 1.23 -20.67
C ASN A 47 -3.06 1.29 -22.13
N ALA A 48 -4.36 1.34 -22.39
CA ALA A 48 -4.89 1.49 -23.75
C ALA A 48 -4.51 2.85 -24.35
N ALA A 49 -4.58 3.93 -23.58
CA ALA A 49 -4.19 5.26 -24.02
C ALA A 49 -2.68 5.36 -24.34
N PHE A 50 -1.83 4.70 -23.56
CA PHE A 50 -0.40 4.59 -23.86
C PHE A 50 -0.17 3.83 -25.16
N THR A 51 -0.82 2.68 -25.33
CA THR A 51 -0.73 1.89 -26.58
C THR A 51 -1.21 2.68 -27.79
N GLU A 52 -2.34 3.41 -27.69
CA GLU A 52 -2.82 4.27 -28.77
C GLU A 52 -1.82 5.40 -29.13
N ALA A 53 -1.19 5.98 -28.11
CA ALA A 53 -0.25 7.09 -28.27
C ALA A 53 1.11 6.67 -28.86
N THR A 54 1.56 5.44 -28.58
CA THR A 54 2.95 5.00 -28.84
C THR A 54 3.06 3.80 -29.78
N GLY A 55 2.03 2.98 -29.90
CA GLY A 55 2.06 1.69 -30.60
C GLY A 55 2.79 0.59 -29.79
N ILE A 56 3.11 0.82 -28.51
CA ILE A 56 3.74 -0.15 -27.62
C ILE A 56 2.63 -0.81 -26.79
N GLU A 57 2.58 -2.13 -26.83
CA GLU A 57 1.62 -2.91 -26.04
C GLU A 57 2.05 -3.00 -24.56
N VAL A 58 1.08 -3.08 -23.65
CA VAL A 58 1.31 -3.25 -22.22
C VAL A 58 0.74 -4.57 -21.73
N ASN A 59 1.62 -5.44 -21.20
CA ASN A 59 1.23 -6.62 -20.45
C ASN A 59 1.29 -6.29 -18.96
N TYR A 60 0.12 -6.07 -18.35
CA TYR A 60 0.02 -5.64 -16.96
C TYR A 60 -0.22 -6.82 -16.03
N MET A 61 0.60 -6.94 -15.00
CA MET A 61 0.56 -8.00 -13.99
C MET A 61 0.60 -7.40 -12.60
N THR A 62 0.05 -8.10 -11.60
CA THR A 62 -0.06 -7.59 -10.23
C THR A 62 0.66 -8.46 -9.22
N PHE A 63 1.07 -7.83 -8.10
CA PHE A 63 1.58 -8.48 -6.90
C PHE A 63 0.87 -7.95 -5.66
N ASP A 64 0.92 -8.73 -4.58
CA ASP A 64 0.18 -8.42 -3.35
C ASP A 64 1.07 -7.76 -2.28
N THR A 65 2.41 -8.01 -2.30
CA THR A 65 3.36 -7.49 -1.31
C THR A 65 4.71 -7.19 -1.93
N ASN A 66 5.45 -6.21 -1.36
CA ASN A 66 6.84 -5.91 -1.76
C ASN A 66 7.75 -7.15 -1.65
N GLU A 67 7.51 -8.02 -0.68
CA GLU A 67 8.27 -9.25 -0.46
C GLU A 67 8.03 -10.27 -1.58
N SER A 68 6.79 -10.35 -2.11
CA SER A 68 6.46 -11.19 -3.26
C SER A 68 7.10 -10.66 -4.54
N LEU A 69 7.07 -9.34 -4.77
CA LEU A 69 7.81 -8.66 -5.84
C LEU A 69 9.30 -8.96 -5.76
N TYR A 70 9.93 -8.73 -4.60
CA TYR A 70 11.34 -8.99 -4.39
C TYR A 70 11.73 -10.44 -4.68
N THR A 71 10.94 -11.39 -4.17
CA THR A 71 11.18 -12.83 -4.39
C THR A 71 11.15 -13.19 -5.87
N LYS A 72 10.20 -12.62 -6.62
CA LYS A 72 10.09 -12.80 -8.08
C LYS A 72 11.32 -12.29 -8.81
N LEU A 73 11.79 -11.08 -8.50
CA LEU A 73 12.98 -10.50 -9.11
C LEU A 73 14.24 -11.30 -8.76
N LYS A 74 14.37 -11.72 -7.50
CA LYS A 74 15.54 -12.45 -6.99
C LYS A 74 15.67 -13.84 -7.57
N THR A 75 14.56 -14.55 -7.77
CA THR A 75 14.57 -15.92 -8.32
C THR A 75 14.79 -15.93 -9.82
N GLY A 76 14.58 -14.81 -10.52
CA GLY A 76 14.73 -14.70 -11.97
C GLY A 76 13.63 -15.44 -12.73
N GLY A 77 13.72 -15.42 -14.06
CA GLY A 77 12.75 -16.12 -14.93
C GLY A 77 11.51 -15.31 -15.28
N SER A 78 11.40 -14.06 -14.84
CA SER A 78 10.38 -13.10 -15.25
C SER A 78 11.06 -11.90 -15.90
N SER A 79 10.61 -11.54 -17.10
CA SER A 79 11.11 -10.36 -17.83
C SER A 79 10.14 -9.21 -17.56
N TYR A 80 10.30 -8.52 -16.44
CA TYR A 80 9.60 -7.28 -16.16
C TYR A 80 10.39 -6.10 -16.69
N ASP A 81 9.70 -5.13 -17.31
CA ASP A 81 10.31 -3.90 -17.80
C ASP A 81 10.09 -2.75 -16.83
N ILE A 82 8.97 -2.77 -16.09
CA ILE A 82 8.65 -1.80 -15.04
C ILE A 82 8.14 -2.53 -13.81
N ILE A 83 8.54 -2.03 -12.64
CA ILE A 83 8.05 -2.43 -11.32
C ILE A 83 7.69 -1.19 -10.52
N VAL A 84 6.73 -1.32 -9.58
CA VAL A 84 6.28 -0.20 -8.74
C VAL A 84 6.36 -0.59 -7.25
N PRO A 85 7.56 -0.65 -6.67
CA PRO A 85 7.74 -0.92 -5.24
C PRO A 85 7.47 0.32 -4.37
N SER A 86 7.24 0.09 -3.09
CA SER A 86 7.28 1.14 -2.08
C SER A 86 8.73 1.53 -1.73
N ASP A 87 8.89 2.68 -1.11
CA ASP A 87 10.14 3.36 -0.75
C ASP A 87 11.20 2.44 -0.13
N TYR A 88 10.87 1.70 0.94
CA TYR A 88 11.83 0.81 1.60
C TYR A 88 12.30 -0.34 0.71
N MET A 89 11.40 -0.85 -0.13
CA MET A 89 11.76 -1.90 -1.08
C MET A 89 12.57 -1.35 -2.25
N ALA A 90 12.27 -0.12 -2.71
CA ALA A 90 13.08 0.57 -3.70
C ALA A 90 14.54 0.70 -3.22
N GLY A 91 14.75 1.13 -1.96
CA GLY A 91 16.08 1.18 -1.36
C GLY A 91 16.79 -0.17 -1.38
N ARG A 92 16.10 -1.25 -1.02
CA ARG A 92 16.62 -2.61 -1.05
C ARG A 92 17.02 -3.05 -2.46
N LEU A 93 16.16 -2.79 -3.45
CA LEU A 93 16.41 -3.17 -4.84
C LEU A 93 17.62 -2.44 -5.43
N ILE A 94 17.81 -1.16 -5.05
CA ILE A 94 18.99 -0.36 -5.42
C ILE A 94 20.26 -0.96 -4.78
N ASP A 95 20.24 -1.19 -3.48
CA ASP A 95 21.40 -1.71 -2.74
C ASP A 95 21.83 -3.09 -3.21
N GLU A 96 20.88 -3.94 -3.61
CA GLU A 96 21.18 -5.28 -4.14
C GLU A 96 21.46 -5.31 -5.66
N GLY A 97 21.41 -4.16 -6.36
CA GLY A 97 21.66 -4.06 -7.80
C GLY A 97 20.63 -4.76 -8.67
N LEU A 98 19.40 -4.87 -8.21
CA LEU A 98 18.29 -5.52 -8.92
C LEU A 98 17.56 -4.57 -9.88
N VAL A 99 17.87 -3.28 -9.86
CA VAL A 99 17.36 -2.25 -10.75
C VAL A 99 18.52 -1.54 -11.47
N GLN A 100 18.21 -0.91 -12.60
CA GLN A 100 19.17 -0.18 -13.40
C GLN A 100 18.86 1.33 -13.40
N PRO A 101 19.91 2.20 -13.59
CA PRO A 101 19.70 3.65 -13.68
C PRO A 101 18.79 4.02 -14.83
N LEU A 102 17.97 5.06 -14.62
CA LEU A 102 17.09 5.66 -15.63
C LEU A 102 17.87 6.68 -16.49
N ASP A 103 17.44 6.84 -17.75
CA ASP A 103 17.85 7.94 -18.60
C ASP A 103 16.77 9.03 -18.59
N PHE A 104 16.93 10.02 -17.74
CA PHE A 104 15.96 11.11 -17.60
C PHE A 104 15.80 11.99 -18.85
N SER A 105 16.67 11.84 -19.86
CA SER A 105 16.44 12.48 -21.15
C SER A 105 15.23 11.89 -21.90
N ASN A 106 14.85 10.66 -21.58
CA ASN A 106 13.66 9.96 -22.08
C ASN A 106 12.42 10.21 -21.20
N ILE A 107 12.61 10.87 -20.04
CA ILE A 107 11.53 11.14 -19.07
C ILE A 107 11.41 12.65 -18.82
N PRO A 108 11.17 13.49 -19.83
CA PRO A 108 11.11 14.94 -19.67
C PRO A 108 10.02 15.41 -18.70
N ASN A 109 8.94 14.64 -18.52
CA ASN A 109 7.85 14.96 -17.59
C ASN A 109 8.27 14.85 -16.13
N TYR A 110 9.45 14.27 -15.81
CA TYR A 110 10.02 14.30 -14.46
C TYR A 110 10.17 15.73 -13.90
N GLN A 111 10.19 16.73 -14.75
CA GLN A 111 10.18 18.14 -14.36
C GLN A 111 8.96 18.54 -13.52
N TYR A 112 7.82 17.85 -13.66
CA TYR A 112 6.58 18.13 -12.93
C TYR A 112 6.61 17.59 -11.51
N ILE A 113 7.45 16.56 -11.22
CA ILE A 113 7.57 16.00 -9.86
C ILE A 113 7.98 17.08 -8.88
N ASN A 114 7.21 17.20 -7.79
CA ASN A 114 7.47 18.16 -6.72
C ASN A 114 8.81 17.85 -6.03
N GLU A 115 9.55 18.91 -5.69
CA GLU A 115 10.87 18.79 -5.05
C GLU A 115 10.83 18.03 -3.71
N ALA A 116 9.67 18.01 -3.03
CA ALA A 116 9.48 17.24 -1.80
C ALA A 116 9.65 15.73 -1.96
N TYR A 117 9.44 15.20 -3.17
CA TYR A 117 9.52 13.78 -3.49
C TYR A 117 10.79 13.40 -4.28
N LYS A 118 11.72 14.36 -4.43
CA LYS A 118 13.03 14.14 -5.03
C LYS A 118 14.10 13.97 -3.96
N ASN A 119 15.22 13.36 -4.33
CA ASN A 119 16.38 13.12 -3.42
C ASN A 119 15.96 12.40 -2.13
N THR A 120 15.08 11.44 -2.25
CA THR A 120 14.57 10.65 -1.13
C THR A 120 15.68 9.81 -0.49
N ALA A 121 15.46 9.36 0.74
CA ALA A 121 16.46 8.58 1.46
C ALA A 121 16.81 7.26 0.74
N TYR A 122 15.89 6.68 -0.01
CA TYR A 122 16.10 5.44 -0.76
C TYR A 122 16.80 5.66 -2.12
N ASP A 123 16.69 6.86 -2.72
CA ASP A 123 17.38 7.23 -3.97
C ASP A 123 17.90 8.68 -3.91
N PRO A 124 18.96 8.95 -3.15
CA PRO A 124 19.41 10.31 -2.84
C PRO A 124 19.92 11.11 -4.04
N ARG A 125 20.13 10.46 -5.17
CA ARG A 125 20.62 11.10 -6.40
C ARG A 125 19.60 11.10 -7.52
N ASN A 126 18.40 10.55 -7.28
CA ASN A 126 17.34 10.35 -8.28
C ASN A 126 17.89 9.62 -9.52
N GLU A 127 18.56 8.50 -9.33
CA GLU A 127 19.16 7.75 -10.44
C GLU A 127 18.32 6.57 -10.89
N TYR A 128 17.49 5.99 -10.00
CA TYR A 128 16.88 4.68 -10.20
C TYR A 128 15.34 4.70 -10.16
N SER A 129 14.76 5.75 -9.62
CA SER A 129 13.32 5.78 -9.32
C SER A 129 12.63 7.06 -9.75
N VAL A 130 11.35 6.93 -10.07
CA VAL A 130 10.44 8.05 -10.33
C VAL A 130 9.21 7.87 -9.44
N PRO A 131 8.85 8.85 -8.60
CA PRO A 131 7.63 8.78 -7.80
C PRO A 131 6.39 8.54 -8.67
N TYR A 132 5.58 7.56 -8.29
CA TYR A 132 4.31 7.23 -8.94
C TYR A 132 3.14 7.86 -8.18
N THR A 133 3.09 7.60 -6.90
CA THR A 133 2.12 8.20 -5.97
C THR A 133 2.71 8.23 -4.57
N TRP A 134 2.05 8.93 -3.66
CA TRP A 134 2.35 8.89 -2.25
C TRP A 134 1.06 8.82 -1.44
N GLY A 135 1.16 8.39 -0.21
CA GLY A 135 0.02 8.29 0.66
C GLY A 135 0.43 8.13 2.12
N THR A 136 -0.58 7.96 2.94
CA THR A 136 -0.45 7.83 4.40
C THR A 136 -1.32 6.69 4.90
N VAL A 137 -0.98 6.20 6.09
CA VAL A 137 -1.78 5.21 6.81
C VAL A 137 -2.51 5.89 7.96
N GLY A 138 -3.79 5.58 8.11
CA GLY A 138 -4.59 6.06 9.23
C GLY A 138 -5.61 5.02 9.68
N VAL A 139 -6.63 5.45 10.38
CA VAL A 139 -7.69 4.56 10.84
C VAL A 139 -9.01 4.92 10.15
N ILE A 140 -9.58 3.94 9.45
CA ILE A 140 -10.92 3.98 8.90
C ILE A 140 -11.89 3.46 9.97
N TYR A 141 -12.98 4.16 10.18
CA TYR A 141 -14.01 3.73 11.13
C TYR A 141 -15.41 4.02 10.59
N ASN A 142 -16.40 3.24 11.03
CA ASN A 142 -17.79 3.47 10.67
C ASN A 142 -18.47 4.37 11.71
N LYS A 143 -18.89 5.57 11.30
CA LYS A 143 -19.53 6.60 12.14
C LYS A 143 -20.83 6.16 12.81
N LYS A 144 -21.50 5.12 12.28
CA LYS A 144 -22.73 4.57 12.89
C LYS A 144 -22.46 3.78 14.17
N TYR A 145 -21.27 3.15 14.26
CA TYR A 145 -20.98 2.13 15.27
C TYR A 145 -19.86 2.51 16.22
N VAL A 146 -18.98 3.44 15.80
CA VAL A 146 -17.81 3.86 16.58
C VAL A 146 -18.08 5.21 17.23
N ASP A 147 -17.93 5.30 18.55
CA ASP A 147 -18.14 6.54 19.29
C ASP A 147 -17.01 7.54 19.00
N GLU A 148 -17.35 8.81 18.79
CA GLU A 148 -16.38 9.89 18.56
C GLU A 148 -15.37 10.06 19.71
N ALA A 149 -15.74 9.67 20.93
CA ALA A 149 -14.85 9.76 22.09
C ALA A 149 -13.71 8.71 22.04
N ASP A 150 -13.83 7.69 21.20
CA ASP A 150 -12.87 6.59 21.10
C ASP A 150 -11.87 6.79 19.96
N ILE A 151 -12.08 7.77 19.05
CA ILE A 151 -11.21 8.02 17.89
C ILE A 151 -10.01 8.93 18.22
N GLY A 152 -9.02 8.96 17.32
CA GLY A 152 -7.86 9.87 17.38
C GLY A 152 -6.54 9.21 17.80
N SER A 153 -6.57 7.97 18.25
CA SER A 153 -5.40 7.19 18.69
C SER A 153 -5.40 5.80 18.07
N TRP A 154 -4.23 5.17 17.96
CA TRP A 154 -4.11 3.75 17.65
C TRP A 154 -4.76 2.85 18.71
N ASP A 155 -5.01 3.33 19.93
CA ASP A 155 -5.67 2.58 21.01
C ASP A 155 -7.04 2.02 20.60
N LEU A 156 -7.71 2.64 19.62
CA LEU A 156 -8.99 2.16 19.10
C LEU A 156 -8.88 0.71 18.56
N LEU A 157 -7.72 0.33 18.02
CA LEU A 157 -7.49 -1.01 17.47
C LEU A 157 -7.33 -2.10 18.55
N TRP A 158 -7.23 -1.72 19.83
CA TRP A 158 -7.17 -2.63 21.00
C TRP A 158 -8.43 -2.53 21.85
N ASN A 159 -9.43 -1.75 21.45
CA ASN A 159 -10.61 -1.51 22.27
C ASN A 159 -11.57 -2.71 22.27
N GLU A 160 -11.67 -3.39 23.40
CA GLU A 160 -12.52 -4.57 23.60
C GLU A 160 -14.01 -4.32 23.31
N LYS A 161 -14.48 -3.07 23.38
CA LYS A 161 -15.84 -2.67 23.01
C LYS A 161 -16.19 -3.05 21.58
N TYR A 162 -15.20 -3.09 20.69
CA TYR A 162 -15.36 -3.37 19.28
C TYR A 162 -14.79 -4.74 18.88
N ALA A 163 -14.61 -5.65 19.84
CA ALA A 163 -14.06 -6.98 19.58
C ALA A 163 -14.83 -7.71 18.47
N GLY A 164 -14.10 -8.31 17.51
CA GLY A 164 -14.65 -8.98 16.35
C GLY A 164 -15.18 -8.05 15.25
N LYS A 165 -14.94 -6.72 15.38
CA LYS A 165 -15.27 -5.70 14.38
C LYS A 165 -14.06 -4.87 13.94
N ILE A 166 -12.87 -5.25 14.39
CA ILE A 166 -11.59 -4.63 14.07
C ILE A 166 -10.86 -5.51 13.05
N LEU A 167 -10.42 -4.92 11.95
CA LEU A 167 -9.49 -5.53 11.01
C LEU A 167 -8.05 -5.10 11.35
N MET A 168 -7.08 -5.83 10.85
CA MET A 168 -5.67 -5.51 10.95
C MET A 168 -4.96 -5.87 9.65
N PHE A 169 -3.86 -5.20 9.33
CA PHE A 169 -3.03 -5.53 8.17
C PHE A 169 -2.54 -6.98 8.19
N ASP A 170 -2.59 -7.66 7.05
CA ASP A 170 -1.91 -8.95 6.83
C ASP A 170 -0.52 -8.76 6.21
N ASN A 171 0.18 -7.78 6.70
CA ASN A 171 1.54 -7.43 6.30
C ASN A 171 2.31 -7.01 7.57
N ASN A 172 3.52 -7.55 7.73
CA ASN A 172 4.32 -7.37 8.93
C ASN A 172 4.74 -5.91 9.12
N ARG A 173 5.18 -5.25 8.06
CA ARG A 173 5.77 -3.91 8.13
C ARG A 173 4.76 -2.88 8.62
N ASP A 174 3.55 -2.88 8.06
CA ASP A 174 2.48 -1.98 8.49
C ASP A 174 1.93 -2.34 9.87
N ALA A 175 1.79 -3.64 10.17
CA ALA A 175 1.33 -4.08 11.48
C ALA A 175 2.31 -3.67 12.60
N PHE A 176 3.62 -3.83 12.37
CA PHE A 176 4.64 -3.40 13.33
C PHE A 176 4.69 -1.88 13.44
N ALA A 177 4.56 -1.12 12.34
CA ALA A 177 4.54 0.33 12.36
C ALA A 177 3.46 0.90 13.29
N ILE A 178 2.27 0.29 13.31
CA ILE A 178 1.20 0.67 14.23
C ILE A 178 1.61 0.42 15.68
N ALA A 179 2.22 -0.73 15.98
CA ALA A 179 2.66 -1.07 17.32
C ALA A 179 3.86 -0.19 17.75
N GLU A 180 4.81 0.07 16.85
CA GLU A 180 5.95 0.96 17.06
C GLU A 180 5.47 2.38 17.39
N SER A 181 4.58 2.94 16.56
CA SER A 181 4.01 4.26 16.77
C SER A 181 3.27 4.34 18.11
N ARG A 182 2.43 3.35 18.44
CA ARG A 182 1.69 3.29 19.71
C ARG A 182 2.60 3.22 20.92
N LEU A 183 3.77 2.58 20.81
CA LEU A 183 4.78 2.50 21.88
C LEU A 183 5.77 3.67 21.87
N GLY A 184 5.68 4.59 20.91
CA GLY A 184 6.56 5.75 20.76
C GLY A 184 7.94 5.42 20.24
N TYR A 185 8.07 4.32 19.49
CA TYR A 185 9.29 3.98 18.75
C TYR A 185 9.24 4.58 17.33
N SER A 186 10.42 4.72 16.71
CA SER A 186 10.52 5.00 15.27
C SER A 186 10.01 3.80 14.48
N LEU A 187 9.30 4.06 13.36
CA LEU A 187 8.85 3.05 12.42
C LEU A 187 10.02 2.31 11.72
N ASN A 188 11.24 2.76 11.96
CA ASN A 188 12.49 2.21 11.45
C ASN A 188 13.39 1.66 12.54
N THR A 189 12.83 1.33 13.71
CA THR A 189 13.64 0.77 14.81
C THR A 189 14.26 -0.57 14.41
N THR A 190 15.54 -0.72 14.76
CA THR A 190 16.28 -1.98 14.61
C THR A 190 16.58 -2.64 15.95
N ASP A 191 16.07 -2.05 17.04
CA ASP A 191 16.25 -2.60 18.39
C ASP A 191 15.39 -3.84 18.58
N SER A 192 16.03 -4.97 18.78
CA SER A 192 15.36 -6.26 18.99
C SER A 192 14.43 -6.28 20.21
N VAL A 193 14.72 -5.48 21.24
CA VAL A 193 13.85 -5.37 22.44
C VAL A 193 12.59 -4.60 22.08
N ALA A 194 12.70 -3.50 21.31
CA ALA A 194 11.56 -2.74 20.83
C ALA A 194 10.68 -3.58 19.90
N LEU A 195 11.27 -4.28 18.90
CA LEU A 195 10.54 -5.17 17.99
C LEU A 195 9.82 -6.29 18.75
N THR A 196 10.46 -6.89 19.78
CA THR A 196 9.81 -7.90 20.63
C THR A 196 8.63 -7.31 21.40
N ALA A 197 8.78 -6.09 21.95
CA ALA A 197 7.68 -5.42 22.66
C ALA A 197 6.49 -5.13 21.71
N CYS A 198 6.75 -4.75 20.46
CA CYS A 198 5.72 -4.57 19.43
C CYS A 198 4.98 -5.88 19.13
N ALA A 199 5.70 -6.99 18.99
CA ALA A 199 5.10 -8.30 18.77
C ALA A 199 4.19 -8.72 19.96
N GLU A 200 4.64 -8.51 21.19
CA GLU A 200 3.82 -8.80 22.37
C GLU A 200 2.55 -7.92 22.44
N LEU A 201 2.65 -6.65 22.03
CA LEU A 201 1.50 -5.76 21.89
C LEU A 201 0.51 -6.24 20.83
N LEU A 202 1.00 -6.68 19.67
CA LEU A 202 0.17 -7.25 18.60
C LEU A 202 -0.51 -8.57 19.00
N LYS A 203 0.17 -9.41 19.81
CA LYS A 203 -0.46 -10.60 20.41
C LYS A 203 -1.62 -10.24 21.35
N GLN A 204 -1.46 -9.18 22.15
CA GLN A 204 -2.54 -8.68 23.00
C GLN A 204 -3.74 -8.14 22.21
N GLN A 205 -3.54 -7.68 21.00
CA GLN A 205 -4.62 -7.23 20.10
C GLN A 205 -5.43 -8.40 19.55
N LYS A 206 -4.81 -9.56 19.33
CA LYS A 206 -5.38 -10.70 18.61
C LYS A 206 -6.81 -11.06 19.02
N PRO A 207 -7.19 -11.08 20.34
CA PRO A 207 -8.55 -11.42 20.76
C PRO A 207 -9.66 -10.48 20.24
N VAL A 208 -9.33 -9.24 19.91
CA VAL A 208 -10.30 -8.25 19.42
C VAL A 208 -10.33 -8.17 17.89
N VAL A 209 -9.30 -8.66 17.19
CA VAL A 209 -9.20 -8.65 15.74
C VAL A 209 -10.17 -9.66 15.13
N GLN A 210 -10.96 -9.21 14.16
CA GLN A 210 -11.83 -10.08 13.36
C GLN A 210 -11.02 -10.89 12.35
N GLN A 211 -10.13 -10.20 11.62
CA GLN A 211 -9.33 -10.78 10.55
C GLN A 211 -8.12 -9.90 10.23
N TYR A 212 -7.04 -10.55 9.82
CA TYR A 212 -5.93 -9.90 9.12
C TYR A 212 -6.28 -9.84 7.63
N VAL A 213 -6.15 -8.66 7.00
CA VAL A 213 -6.60 -8.39 5.63
C VAL A 213 -5.61 -7.52 4.86
N MET A 214 -5.68 -7.62 3.54
CA MET A 214 -5.25 -6.61 2.58
C MET A 214 -6.51 -6.17 1.80
N ASP A 215 -6.62 -6.37 0.49
CA ASP A 215 -7.75 -5.92 -0.34
C ASP A 215 -9.15 -6.40 0.12
N GLN A 216 -9.23 -7.44 0.97
CA GLN A 216 -10.50 -7.86 1.56
C GLN A 216 -11.17 -6.78 2.42
N ILE A 217 -10.44 -5.72 2.77
CA ILE A 217 -10.97 -4.58 3.53
C ILE A 217 -12.11 -3.89 2.78
N PHE A 218 -12.01 -3.75 1.45
CA PHE A 218 -13.02 -3.06 0.63
C PHE A 218 -14.41 -3.63 0.88
N ASP A 219 -14.60 -4.94 0.67
CA ASP A 219 -15.87 -5.61 0.92
C ASP A 219 -16.32 -5.52 2.39
N LYS A 220 -15.39 -5.69 3.34
CA LYS A 220 -15.71 -5.76 4.76
C LYS A 220 -16.15 -4.42 5.35
N MET A 221 -15.52 -3.33 4.95
CA MET A 221 -15.84 -2.00 5.45
C MET A 221 -17.06 -1.42 4.73
N THR A 222 -17.17 -1.59 3.41
CA THR A 222 -18.30 -1.06 2.64
C THR A 222 -19.61 -1.78 2.98
N ARG A 223 -19.56 -3.10 3.27
CA ARG A 223 -20.73 -3.89 3.71
C ARG A 223 -20.97 -3.90 5.22
N GLU A 224 -20.25 -3.11 5.99
CA GLU A 224 -20.40 -3.01 7.47
C GLU A 224 -20.14 -4.33 8.21
N GLU A 225 -19.41 -5.26 7.61
CA GLU A 225 -19.00 -6.52 8.25
C GLU A 225 -17.96 -6.26 9.36
N ALA A 226 -17.08 -5.27 9.13
CA ALA A 226 -16.17 -4.69 10.10
C ALA A 226 -16.48 -3.19 10.29
N TRP A 227 -15.99 -2.61 11.39
CA TRP A 227 -16.28 -1.22 11.75
C TRP A 227 -15.02 -0.36 11.89
N ILE A 228 -13.87 -0.97 12.05
CA ILE A 228 -12.59 -0.31 12.31
C ILE A 228 -11.50 -1.05 11.56
N ALA A 229 -10.65 -0.30 10.87
CA ALA A 229 -9.48 -0.84 10.19
C ALA A 229 -8.37 0.22 10.11
N PRO A 230 -7.10 -0.12 10.37
CA PRO A 230 -5.98 0.68 9.89
C PRO A 230 -5.84 0.43 8.40
N TYR A 231 -5.74 1.47 7.58
CA TYR A 231 -5.50 1.30 6.15
C TYR A 231 -5.02 2.58 5.47
N TYR A 232 -4.77 2.47 4.17
CA TYR A 232 -4.25 3.56 3.35
C TYR A 232 -5.32 4.62 3.07
N ALA A 233 -4.89 5.87 3.09
CA ALA A 233 -5.78 7.03 2.95
C ALA A 233 -6.49 7.09 1.60
N GLY A 234 -5.81 6.67 0.51
CA GLY A 234 -6.43 6.62 -0.83
C GLY A 234 -7.57 5.62 -0.89
N ASP A 235 -7.35 4.40 -0.41
CA ASP A 235 -8.38 3.35 -0.41
C ASP A 235 -9.60 3.72 0.44
N TYR A 236 -9.39 4.53 1.51
CA TYR A 236 -10.53 5.08 2.25
C TYR A 236 -11.40 5.97 1.36
N LEU A 237 -10.79 6.83 0.54
CA LEU A 237 -11.56 7.72 -0.35
C LEU A 237 -12.38 6.91 -1.36
N THR A 238 -11.82 5.87 -1.94
CA THR A 238 -12.55 4.94 -2.82
C THR A 238 -13.70 4.23 -2.07
N MET A 239 -13.43 3.70 -0.86
CA MET A 239 -14.49 3.05 -0.06
C MET A 239 -15.58 4.02 0.39
N LEU A 240 -15.29 5.31 0.53
CA LEU A 240 -16.25 6.34 0.94
C LEU A 240 -17.35 6.54 -0.10
N GLU A 241 -17.08 6.31 -1.37
CA GLU A 241 -18.09 6.36 -2.44
C GLU A 241 -19.17 5.29 -2.25
N ASP A 242 -18.76 4.07 -1.85
CA ASP A 242 -19.66 2.95 -1.60
C ASP A 242 -20.34 3.02 -0.21
N ASN A 243 -19.66 3.61 0.78
CA ASN A 243 -20.19 3.73 2.14
C ASN A 243 -19.88 5.11 2.76
N PRO A 244 -20.79 6.10 2.65
CA PRO A 244 -20.60 7.46 3.17
C PRO A 244 -20.58 7.55 4.71
N ASP A 245 -20.89 6.47 5.42
CA ASP A 245 -20.78 6.41 6.87
C ASP A 245 -19.36 6.11 7.37
N LEU A 246 -18.43 5.85 6.48
CA LEU A 246 -17.01 5.73 6.83
C LEU A 246 -16.44 7.10 7.22
N GLY A 247 -15.53 7.10 8.17
CA GLY A 247 -14.70 8.21 8.59
C GLY A 247 -13.24 7.80 8.63
N PHE A 248 -12.34 8.78 8.63
CA PHE A 248 -10.91 8.58 8.68
C PHE A 248 -10.26 9.55 9.66
N TYR A 249 -9.21 9.13 10.33
CA TYR A 249 -8.36 10.03 11.12
C TYR A 249 -6.90 9.58 11.12
N PHE A 250 -6.02 10.56 11.29
CA PHE A 250 -4.59 10.35 11.54
C PHE A 250 -4.34 10.21 13.04
N PRO A 251 -3.80 9.08 13.52
CA PRO A 251 -3.50 8.88 14.93
C PRO A 251 -2.50 9.91 15.46
N GLN A 252 -2.72 10.34 16.71
CA GLN A 252 -1.90 11.37 17.33
C GLN A 252 -0.47 10.92 17.63
N GLU A 253 -0.24 9.61 17.76
CA GLU A 253 1.07 9.03 18.07
C GLU A 253 2.02 9.05 16.87
N GLY A 254 1.50 9.19 15.67
CA GLY A 254 2.21 9.17 14.41
C GLY A 254 1.71 8.05 13.50
N PHE A 255 2.16 8.09 12.24
CA PHE A 255 1.71 7.18 11.21
C PHE A 255 2.73 7.07 10.07
N ASN A 256 2.59 6.06 9.22
CA ASN A 256 3.42 5.91 8.04
C ASN A 256 3.00 6.88 6.93
N LEU A 257 4.00 7.48 6.28
CA LEU A 257 3.92 8.10 4.97
C LEU A 257 4.76 7.24 4.02
N PHE A 258 4.23 6.88 2.86
CA PHE A 258 4.94 6.09 1.87
C PHE A 258 4.98 6.80 0.51
N ILE A 259 5.96 6.43 -0.29
CA ILE A 259 6.09 6.83 -1.69
C ILE A 259 6.29 5.56 -2.49
N ASP A 260 5.35 5.29 -3.40
CA ASP A 260 5.55 4.23 -4.38
C ASP A 260 6.21 4.81 -5.62
N CYS A 261 7.14 4.09 -6.18
CA CYS A 261 7.95 4.61 -7.27
C CYS A 261 8.11 3.61 -8.41
N MET A 262 8.12 4.13 -9.63
CA MET A 262 8.39 3.36 -10.84
C MET A 262 9.90 3.15 -10.99
N MET A 263 10.30 1.90 -11.23
CA MET A 263 11.68 1.49 -11.41
C MET A 263 11.81 0.50 -12.56
N ILE A 264 13.00 0.39 -13.14
CA ILE A 264 13.31 -0.55 -14.21
C ILE A 264 14.22 -1.63 -13.67
N PRO A 265 13.80 -2.93 -13.65
CA PRO A 265 14.67 -4.03 -13.25
C PRO A 265 15.95 -4.11 -14.09
N SER A 266 17.04 -4.59 -13.47
CA SER A 266 18.31 -4.80 -14.19
C SER A 266 18.20 -5.86 -15.30
N SER A 267 17.17 -6.70 -15.28
CA SER A 267 16.85 -7.71 -16.29
C SER A 267 15.91 -7.23 -17.40
N ALA A 268 15.43 -5.98 -17.34
CA ALA A 268 14.51 -5.44 -18.35
C ALA A 268 15.12 -5.42 -19.75
N GLU A 269 14.33 -5.85 -20.73
CA GLU A 269 14.74 -5.95 -22.14
C GLU A 269 14.35 -4.70 -22.95
N HIS A 270 13.30 -3.95 -22.50
CA HIS A 270 12.70 -2.83 -23.22
C HIS A 270 12.81 -1.52 -22.43
N LYS A 271 14.07 -1.17 -22.03
CA LYS A 271 14.31 0.01 -21.17
C LYS A 271 13.79 1.32 -21.75
N ALA A 272 13.99 1.57 -23.03
CA ALA A 272 13.58 2.84 -23.65
C ALA A 272 12.03 2.96 -23.71
N GLU A 273 11.34 1.86 -23.96
CA GLU A 273 9.90 1.78 -23.99
C GLU A 273 9.32 1.88 -22.56
N ALA A 274 10.00 1.31 -21.58
CA ALA A 274 9.67 1.47 -20.17
C ALA A 274 9.82 2.92 -19.71
N GLU A 275 10.89 3.61 -20.09
CA GLU A 275 11.07 5.04 -19.83
C GLU A 275 9.99 5.90 -20.52
N ALA A 276 9.56 5.51 -21.73
CA ALA A 276 8.45 6.17 -22.40
C ALA A 276 7.12 5.99 -21.65
N TYR A 277 6.87 4.81 -21.07
CA TYR A 277 5.69 4.57 -20.25
C TYR A 277 5.74 5.37 -18.95
N ILE A 278 6.87 5.41 -18.28
CA ILE A 278 7.07 6.24 -17.09
C ILE A 278 6.81 7.72 -17.43
N ASN A 279 7.36 8.20 -18.54
CA ASN A 279 7.13 9.58 -18.99
C ASN A 279 5.67 9.86 -19.32
N PHE A 280 4.94 8.88 -19.88
CA PHE A 280 3.51 9.01 -20.18
C PHE A 280 2.68 9.16 -18.91
N LEU A 281 2.96 8.33 -17.89
CA LEU A 281 2.29 8.39 -16.58
C LEU A 281 2.54 9.71 -15.84
N LEU A 282 3.66 10.39 -16.11
CA LEU A 282 3.98 11.71 -15.56
C LEU A 282 3.43 12.88 -16.41
N SER A 283 2.61 12.63 -17.42
CA SER A 283 1.85 13.72 -18.02
C SER A 283 0.80 14.20 -17.01
N PRO A 284 0.71 15.50 -16.69
CA PRO A 284 -0.22 15.98 -15.67
C PRO A 284 -1.66 15.51 -15.84
N GLU A 285 -2.15 15.46 -17.09
CA GLU A 285 -3.47 14.94 -17.41
C GLU A 285 -3.60 13.45 -17.07
N VAL A 286 -2.65 12.62 -17.53
CA VAL A 286 -2.67 11.17 -17.26
C VAL A 286 -2.46 10.87 -15.79
N CYS A 287 -1.51 11.55 -15.16
CA CYS A 287 -1.24 11.42 -13.73
C CYS A 287 -2.50 11.77 -12.90
N GLY A 288 -3.14 12.91 -13.22
CA GLY A 288 -4.32 13.37 -12.51
C GLY A 288 -5.49 12.41 -12.67
N GLU A 289 -5.88 12.03 -13.89
CA GLU A 289 -6.99 11.11 -14.13
C GLU A 289 -6.74 9.72 -13.54
N ASN A 290 -5.49 9.22 -13.62
CA ASN A 290 -5.12 7.95 -13.01
C ASN A 290 -5.24 7.97 -11.48
N LEU A 291 -4.71 9.00 -10.83
CA LEU A 291 -4.71 9.10 -9.36
C LEU A 291 -6.06 9.53 -8.79
N ASP A 292 -6.88 10.22 -9.59
CA ASP A 292 -8.27 10.48 -9.25
C ASP A 292 -9.07 9.18 -9.12
N TYR A 293 -8.95 8.29 -10.12
CA TYR A 293 -9.54 6.95 -10.07
C TYR A 293 -9.08 6.14 -8.85
N LEU A 294 -7.80 6.26 -8.50
CA LEU A 294 -7.22 5.54 -7.37
C LEU A 294 -7.55 6.19 -6.01
N GLY A 295 -7.97 7.44 -5.96
CA GLY A 295 -8.12 8.21 -4.72
C GLY A 295 -6.79 8.58 -4.04
N TYR A 296 -5.65 8.43 -4.74
CA TYR A 296 -4.31 8.63 -4.18
C TYR A 296 -3.72 10.00 -4.53
N SER A 297 -2.68 10.39 -3.79
CA SER A 297 -2.06 11.71 -3.93
C SER A 297 -1.03 11.73 -5.05
N ALA A 298 -1.16 12.71 -5.92
CA ALA A 298 -0.21 12.94 -7.00
C ALA A 298 1.14 13.47 -6.47
N PRO A 299 2.26 12.98 -7.02
CA PRO A 299 3.58 13.49 -6.68
C PRO A 299 3.91 14.80 -7.40
N GLU A 300 2.96 15.36 -8.17
CA GLU A 300 3.07 16.60 -8.92
C GLU A 300 1.84 17.48 -8.75
N ASP A 301 2.04 18.78 -8.53
CA ASP A 301 0.93 19.70 -8.31
C ASP A 301 0.10 19.98 -9.57
N ALA A 302 0.71 19.86 -10.75
CA ALA A 302 0.02 20.09 -12.03
C ALA A 302 -1.10 19.06 -12.31
N ALA A 303 -0.97 17.85 -11.77
CA ALA A 303 -1.96 16.79 -11.91
C ALA A 303 -3.29 17.12 -11.22
N LYS A 304 -3.26 17.93 -10.16
CA LYS A 304 -4.45 18.29 -9.37
C LYS A 304 -5.54 19.01 -10.18
N GLU A 305 -5.17 19.65 -11.28
CA GLU A 305 -6.13 20.31 -12.20
C GLU A 305 -7.01 19.29 -12.96
N TYR A 306 -6.57 18.02 -13.00
CA TYR A 306 -7.24 16.91 -13.69
C TYR A 306 -7.89 15.91 -12.73
N MET A 307 -7.89 16.21 -11.43
CA MET A 307 -8.50 15.39 -10.37
C MET A 307 -9.83 16.02 -9.92
N ASP A 308 -10.73 15.19 -9.40
CA ASP A 308 -11.92 15.69 -8.74
C ASP A 308 -11.54 16.61 -7.58
N PRO A 309 -12.17 17.79 -7.44
CA PRO A 309 -11.93 18.68 -6.31
C PRO A 309 -12.16 18.03 -4.94
N GLU A 310 -13.02 17.00 -4.84
CA GLU A 310 -13.22 16.26 -3.59
C GLU A 310 -11.97 15.45 -3.20
N VAL A 311 -11.21 14.94 -4.17
CA VAL A 311 -9.94 14.25 -3.95
C VAL A 311 -8.80 15.25 -3.79
N SER A 312 -8.63 16.16 -4.78
CA SER A 312 -7.48 17.08 -4.83
C SER A 312 -7.44 18.12 -3.71
N SER A 313 -8.58 18.40 -3.03
CA SER A 313 -8.67 19.26 -1.85
C SER A 313 -8.91 18.51 -0.54
N SER A 314 -8.95 17.18 -0.57
CA SER A 314 -9.15 16.36 0.64
C SER A 314 -7.97 16.47 1.60
N GLU A 315 -8.24 16.78 2.86
CA GLU A 315 -7.20 16.72 3.92
C GLU A 315 -6.75 15.28 4.24
N VAL A 316 -7.45 14.29 3.73
CA VAL A 316 -7.07 12.88 3.84
C VAL A 316 -6.02 12.54 2.78
N ALA A 317 -6.26 12.93 1.51
CA ALA A 317 -5.30 12.75 0.43
C ALA A 317 -4.09 13.70 0.58
N TYR A 318 -4.34 14.97 0.91
CA TYR A 318 -3.32 16.01 1.03
C TYR A 318 -3.31 16.63 2.43
N PRO A 319 -2.80 15.90 3.45
CA PRO A 319 -2.77 16.37 4.81
C PRO A 319 -1.95 17.65 4.99
N SER A 320 -2.32 18.46 5.99
CA SER A 320 -1.57 19.66 6.32
C SER A 320 -0.13 19.34 6.73
N ALA A 321 0.78 20.34 6.59
CA ALA A 321 2.16 20.19 7.04
C ALA A 321 2.26 19.84 8.55
N GLU A 322 1.33 20.32 9.38
CA GLU A 322 1.25 19.98 10.80
C GLU A 322 0.91 18.50 11.00
N THR A 323 -0.02 17.97 10.22
CA THR A 323 -0.37 16.53 10.23
C THR A 323 0.81 15.69 9.76
N LEU A 324 1.42 16.06 8.63
CA LEU A 324 2.58 15.35 8.06
C LEU A 324 3.83 15.40 8.96
N ALA A 325 3.97 16.39 9.83
CA ALA A 325 5.07 16.44 10.79
C ALA A 325 5.06 15.28 11.81
N ARG A 326 3.96 14.54 11.91
CA ARG A 326 3.84 13.34 12.75
C ARG A 326 4.08 12.04 11.96
N SER A 327 4.25 12.11 10.66
CA SER A 327 4.50 10.93 9.83
C SER A 327 5.98 10.56 9.78
N GLU A 328 6.24 9.30 9.52
CA GLU A 328 7.58 8.78 9.26
C GLU A 328 7.53 7.84 8.05
N ALA A 329 8.46 8.03 7.09
CA ALA A 329 8.60 7.14 5.95
C ALA A 329 9.36 5.87 6.34
N PHE A 330 9.05 4.75 5.67
CA PHE A 330 9.82 3.53 5.85
C PHE A 330 11.19 3.63 5.20
N LEU A 331 12.18 3.11 5.90
CA LEU A 331 13.52 2.87 5.36
C LEU A 331 13.75 1.37 5.19
N TYR A 332 14.66 1.01 4.31
CA TYR A 332 15.12 -0.37 4.26
C TYR A 332 15.84 -0.72 5.56
N LEU A 333 15.32 -1.72 6.24
CA LEU A 333 15.93 -2.21 7.49
C LEU A 333 17.03 -3.24 7.19
N PRO A 334 18.05 -3.35 8.05
CA PRO A 334 19.03 -4.41 7.95
C PRO A 334 18.39 -5.80 7.88
N THR A 335 19.00 -6.71 7.15
CA THR A 335 18.48 -8.07 6.94
C THR A 335 18.14 -8.79 8.26
N GLU A 336 18.96 -8.61 9.29
CA GLU A 336 18.73 -9.21 10.60
C GLU A 336 17.44 -8.68 11.27
N SER A 337 17.17 -7.38 11.14
CA SER A 337 15.94 -6.77 11.68
C SER A 337 14.70 -7.23 10.92
N ASN A 338 14.77 -7.31 9.57
CA ASN A 338 13.68 -7.84 8.76
C ASN A 338 13.40 -9.32 9.11
N GLN A 339 14.43 -10.16 9.21
CA GLN A 339 14.26 -11.57 9.58
C GLN A 339 13.66 -11.73 11.00
N LEU A 340 14.07 -10.88 11.93
CA LEU A 340 13.49 -10.88 13.26
C LEU A 340 12.01 -10.48 13.21
N MET A 341 11.67 -9.41 12.49
CA MET A 341 10.28 -8.95 12.31
C MET A 341 9.41 -10.03 11.66
N ASP A 342 9.90 -10.70 10.59
CA ASP A 342 9.22 -11.81 9.94
C ASP A 342 8.93 -12.96 10.92
N SER A 343 9.93 -13.34 11.73
CA SER A 343 9.80 -14.40 12.73
C SER A 343 8.79 -14.03 13.82
N LEU A 344 8.87 -12.80 14.32
CA LEU A 344 7.95 -12.29 15.33
C LEU A 344 6.52 -12.16 14.79
N TRP A 345 6.36 -11.74 13.52
CA TRP A 345 5.06 -11.67 12.87
C TRP A 345 4.41 -13.03 12.71
N LEU A 346 5.20 -14.02 12.29
CA LEU A 346 4.72 -15.41 12.24
C LEU A 346 4.24 -15.88 13.61
N ASP A 347 4.98 -15.55 14.68
CA ASP A 347 4.61 -15.88 16.05
C ASP A 347 3.34 -15.14 16.51
N VAL A 348 3.16 -13.86 16.13
CA VAL A 348 1.90 -13.12 16.35
C VAL A 348 0.72 -13.82 15.69
N LYS A 349 0.87 -14.26 14.43
CA LYS A 349 -0.22 -14.90 13.68
C LYS A 349 -0.52 -16.32 14.14
N THR A 350 0.50 -17.12 14.44
CA THR A 350 0.39 -18.56 14.78
C THR A 350 0.47 -18.83 16.27
N GLY A 351 1.11 -17.95 17.04
CA GLY A 351 1.24 -18.09 18.49
C GLY A 351 -0.16 -18.12 19.13
N ASP A 352 -0.47 -19.24 19.75
CA ASP A 352 -1.72 -19.39 20.47
C ASP A 352 -1.72 -18.50 21.71
N SER A 353 -2.87 -17.90 22.01
CA SER A 353 -3.21 -17.48 23.36
C SER A 353 -2.89 -18.62 24.33
N GLU A 354 -2.63 -18.32 25.60
CA GLU A 354 -2.19 -19.25 26.67
C GLU A 354 -2.84 -20.67 26.70
N ASP A 355 -3.91 -20.89 25.94
CA ASP A 355 -4.63 -22.16 25.82
C ASP A 355 -3.82 -23.30 25.17
N THR A 356 -2.86 -23.03 24.27
CA THR A 356 -2.08 -24.12 23.63
C THR A 356 -1.03 -24.71 24.55
N THR A 357 -0.45 -23.91 25.43
CA THR A 357 0.48 -24.43 26.43
C THR A 357 -0.26 -25.34 27.39
N VAL A 358 -1.48 -24.98 27.78
CA VAL A 358 -2.36 -25.80 28.61
C VAL A 358 -2.83 -27.05 27.85
N MET A 359 -3.24 -26.92 26.59
CA MET A 359 -3.63 -28.05 25.74
C MET A 359 -2.47 -29.01 25.46
N MET A 360 -1.27 -28.51 25.16
CA MET A 360 -0.06 -29.34 25.03
C MET A 360 0.25 -30.07 26.36
N ALA A 361 0.21 -29.36 27.48
CA ALA A 361 0.44 -30.00 28.79
C ALA A 361 -0.61 -31.07 29.12
N VAL A 362 -1.89 -30.82 28.80
CA VAL A 362 -2.98 -31.80 28.97
C VAL A 362 -2.79 -32.99 28.02
N THR A 363 -2.44 -32.76 26.75
CA THR A 363 -2.23 -33.81 25.76
C THR A 363 -1.03 -34.69 26.15
N ILE A 364 0.10 -34.11 26.59
CA ILE A 364 1.26 -34.85 27.09
C ILE A 364 0.88 -35.64 28.34
N GLY A 365 0.12 -35.04 29.25
CA GLY A 365 -0.37 -35.72 30.44
C GLY A 365 -1.24 -36.93 30.13
N VAL A 366 -2.14 -36.85 29.17
CA VAL A 366 -2.99 -37.96 28.72
C VAL A 366 -2.16 -39.05 28.05
N ILE A 367 -1.18 -38.72 27.23
CA ILE A 367 -0.27 -39.70 26.61
C ILE A 367 0.56 -40.44 27.63
N VAL A 368 1.12 -39.73 28.63
CA VAL A 368 1.90 -40.33 29.70
C VAL A 368 1.05 -41.25 30.56
N LEU A 369 -0.20 -40.86 30.85
CA LEU A 369 -1.15 -41.69 31.60
C LEU A 369 -1.53 -42.98 30.82
N ALA A 370 -1.77 -42.86 29.50
CA ALA A 370 -2.09 -43.98 28.63
C ALA A 370 -0.91 -44.99 28.56
N LEU A 371 0.32 -44.48 28.44
CA LEU A 371 1.53 -45.32 28.47
C LEU A 371 1.73 -46.02 29.80
N ALA A 372 1.46 -45.32 30.91
CA ALA A 372 1.54 -45.94 32.25
C ALA A 372 0.51 -47.06 32.44
N ILE A 373 -0.72 -46.89 31.97
CA ILE A 373 -1.77 -47.91 32.00
C ILE A 373 -1.37 -49.12 31.17
N LEU A 374 -0.82 -48.91 29.96
CA LEU A 374 -0.33 -50.00 29.11
C LEU A 374 0.80 -50.80 29.73
N LEU A 375 1.72 -50.15 30.44
CA LEU A 375 2.81 -50.77 31.19
C LEU A 375 2.31 -51.61 32.39
N ILE A 376 1.29 -51.16 33.10
CA ILE A 376 0.66 -51.89 34.21
C ILE A 376 -0.08 -53.13 33.70
N HIS A 377 -0.67 -53.11 32.52
CA HIS A 377 -1.37 -54.27 31.93
C HIS A 377 -0.41 -55.27 31.26
N SER A 378 0.87 -54.90 31.06
CA SER A 378 1.88 -55.79 30.49
C SER A 378 2.79 -56.48 31.55
N LEU A 379 2.59 -56.18 32.82
CA LEU A 379 3.17 -56.85 33.98
C LEU A 379 2.18 -57.80 34.63
#